data_ad4b36229ab8e68190d8256a8eeca35a
#
_entry.id   ad4b36229ab8e68190d8256a8eeca35a
#
_cell.length_a   1.000
_cell.length_b   1.000
_cell.length_c   1.000
_cell.angle_alpha   90.00
_cell.angle_beta   90.00
_cell.angle_gamma   90.00
#
_symmetry.space_group_name_H-M   'P 1'
#
loop_
_entity.id
_entity.type
_entity.pdbx_description
1 polymer ?
#
loop_
_entity_poly.entity_id
_entity_poly.type
_entity_poly.pdbx_seq_one_letter_code
_entity_poly.pdbx_strand_id
1 'polypeptide(L)'
;GARLLVDLVTLLQGRFGIGEVLDVITSPLVLDRFGLGDDDVETWRRYMERTRVRWGLDDVHRSGTWGVNMGAEGMAHTWTNVIRRSLLGATLPDTDSPRVELGGTVPVVDVEPGEIGAITALAEIMHILGEAQSEVGAKKPVARWCALLERVMEHLVADSRGDTDEALFAVNNFVSRSR
;
A
#
# COMPACT_ATOMS: atom_id res chain seq x y z
N GLY A 1 3.45 -14.34 -10.53
CA GLY A 1 3.67 -13.03 -11.19
C GLY A 1 2.43 -12.44 -11.83
N ALA A 2 1.76 -13.14 -12.76
CA ALA A 2 0.66 -12.55 -13.55
C ALA A 2 -0.54 -12.06 -12.71
N ARG A 3 -0.91 -12.77 -11.66
CA ARG A 3 -2.01 -12.35 -10.76
C ARG A 3 -1.67 -11.03 -10.07
N LEU A 4 -0.49 -10.91 -9.49
CA LEU A 4 -0.04 -9.70 -8.82
C LEU A 4 -0.01 -8.49 -9.76
N LEU A 5 0.36 -8.66 -11.04
CA LEU A 5 0.30 -7.58 -12.03
C LEU A 5 -1.13 -7.08 -12.26
N VAL A 6 -2.10 -7.99 -12.35
CA VAL A 6 -3.51 -7.62 -12.51
C VAL A 6 -4.00 -6.87 -11.26
N ASP A 7 -3.67 -7.38 -10.08
CA ASP A 7 -4.05 -6.78 -8.80
C ASP A 7 -3.40 -5.38 -8.65
N LEU A 8 -2.13 -5.21 -9.05
CA LEU A 8 -1.45 -3.91 -9.09
C LEU A 8 -2.13 -2.90 -10.04
N VAL A 9 -2.46 -3.32 -11.25
CA VAL A 9 -3.16 -2.44 -12.20
C VAL A 9 -4.51 -2.02 -11.66
N THR A 10 -5.25 -2.96 -11.07
CA THR A 10 -6.56 -2.70 -10.46
C THR A 10 -6.42 -1.72 -9.30
N LEU A 11 -5.45 -1.93 -8.41
CA LEU A 11 -5.18 -1.06 -7.27
C LEU A 11 -4.78 0.37 -7.72
N LEU A 12 -3.83 0.49 -8.65
CA LEU A 12 -3.32 1.80 -9.10
C LEU A 12 -4.37 2.64 -9.84
N GLN A 13 -5.36 2.00 -10.46
CA GLN A 13 -6.51 2.68 -11.08
C GLN A 13 -7.71 2.77 -10.12
N GLY A 14 -7.67 2.05 -9.01
CA GLY A 14 -8.72 1.96 -8.02
C GLY A 14 -8.68 3.04 -6.95
N ARG A 15 -9.49 2.82 -5.93
CA ARG A 15 -9.62 3.74 -4.79
C ARG A 15 -8.67 3.43 -3.64
N PHE A 16 -7.83 2.44 -3.76
CA PHE A 16 -7.06 1.92 -2.62
C PHE A 16 -7.99 1.46 -1.50
N GLY A 17 -9.02 0.71 -1.85
CA GLY A 17 -9.89 0.03 -0.90
C GLY A 17 -9.15 -1.08 -0.15
N ILE A 18 -9.66 -1.50 1.00
CA ILE A 18 -8.99 -2.54 1.82
C ILE A 18 -8.74 -3.81 1.02
N GLY A 19 -9.74 -4.29 0.27
CA GLY A 19 -9.61 -5.52 -0.53
C GLY A 19 -8.53 -5.40 -1.59
N GLU A 20 -8.54 -4.31 -2.38
CA GLU A 20 -7.56 -4.05 -3.43
C GLU A 20 -6.12 -4.00 -2.87
N VAL A 21 -5.93 -3.34 -1.73
CA VAL A 21 -4.61 -3.26 -1.09
C VAL A 21 -4.20 -4.62 -0.54
N LEU A 22 -5.09 -5.34 0.15
CA LEU A 22 -4.80 -6.66 0.70
C LEU A 22 -4.42 -7.66 -0.41
N ASP A 23 -5.10 -7.66 -1.54
CA ASP A 23 -4.79 -8.55 -2.68
C ASP A 23 -3.33 -8.38 -3.15
N VAL A 24 -2.78 -7.18 -3.07
CA VAL A 24 -1.39 -6.88 -3.42
C VAL A 24 -0.42 -7.23 -2.28
N ILE A 25 -0.64 -6.66 -1.08
CA ILE A 25 0.34 -6.76 0.01
C ILE A 25 0.43 -8.15 0.64
N THR A 26 -0.62 -8.97 0.53
CA THR A 26 -0.60 -10.36 0.99
C THR A 26 -0.23 -11.36 -0.11
N SER A 27 0.17 -10.88 -1.29
CA SER A 27 0.74 -11.75 -2.31
C SER A 27 1.98 -12.49 -1.77
N PRO A 28 2.11 -13.81 -1.95
CA PRO A 28 3.29 -14.54 -1.50
C PRO A 28 4.62 -13.95 -1.99
N LEU A 29 4.64 -13.39 -3.21
CA LEU A 29 5.82 -12.75 -3.78
C LEU A 29 6.22 -11.47 -3.02
N VAL A 30 5.23 -10.71 -2.54
CA VAL A 30 5.47 -9.50 -1.76
C VAL A 30 5.90 -9.89 -0.34
N LEU A 31 5.19 -10.83 0.29
CA LEU A 31 5.54 -11.31 1.63
C LEU A 31 6.98 -11.86 1.67
N ASP A 32 7.36 -12.66 0.69
CA ASP A 32 8.71 -13.22 0.56
C ASP A 32 9.77 -12.11 0.41
N ARG A 33 9.50 -11.09 -0.40
CA ARG A 33 10.40 -9.94 -0.60
C ARG A 33 10.72 -9.20 0.70
N PHE A 34 9.72 -9.04 1.58
CA PHE A 34 9.86 -8.29 2.83
C PHE A 34 10.11 -9.21 4.04
N GLY A 35 10.26 -10.52 3.82
CA GLY A 35 10.52 -11.50 4.88
C GLY A 35 9.38 -11.62 5.89
N LEU A 36 8.13 -11.53 5.41
CA LEU A 36 6.91 -11.48 6.22
C LEU A 36 6.16 -12.82 6.20
N GLY A 37 5.47 -13.10 7.29
CA GLY A 37 4.66 -14.29 7.46
C GLY A 37 3.20 -13.98 7.81
N ASP A 38 2.45 -15.04 8.14
CA ASP A 38 1.03 -14.93 8.48
C ASP A 38 0.79 -14.06 9.73
N ASP A 39 1.69 -14.11 10.71
CA ASP A 39 1.60 -13.29 11.94
C ASP A 39 1.70 -11.79 11.64
N ASP A 40 2.53 -11.41 10.66
CA ASP A 40 2.67 -10.03 10.21
C ASP A 40 1.41 -9.54 9.49
N VAL A 41 0.82 -10.40 8.66
CA VAL A 41 -0.46 -10.13 7.98
C VAL A 41 -1.59 -9.95 9.00
N GLU A 42 -1.62 -10.77 10.06
CA GLU A 42 -2.61 -10.63 11.13
C GLU A 42 -2.39 -9.33 11.92
N THR A 43 -1.15 -8.96 12.15
CA THR A 43 -0.78 -7.66 12.72
C THR A 43 -1.34 -6.51 11.86
N TRP A 44 -1.15 -6.53 10.55
CA TRP A 44 -1.73 -5.54 9.65
C TRP A 44 -3.25 -5.46 9.75
N ARG A 45 -3.95 -6.60 9.75
CA ARG A 45 -5.42 -6.65 9.88
C ARG A 45 -5.89 -5.99 11.17
N ARG A 46 -5.24 -6.30 12.29
CA ARG A 46 -5.54 -5.70 13.58
C ARG A 46 -5.36 -4.17 13.58
N TYR A 47 -4.30 -3.64 12.93
CA TYR A 47 -4.11 -2.20 12.79
C TYR A 47 -5.12 -1.55 11.84
N MET A 48 -5.50 -2.22 10.77
CA MET A 48 -6.56 -1.76 9.87
C MET A 48 -7.90 -1.63 10.62
N GLU A 49 -8.25 -2.59 11.46
CA GLU A 49 -9.46 -2.55 12.29
C GLU A 49 -9.41 -1.42 13.33
N ARG A 50 -8.31 -1.30 14.07
CA ARG A 50 -8.12 -0.26 15.10
C ARG A 50 -8.15 1.15 14.53
N THR A 51 -7.62 1.34 13.33
CA THR A 51 -7.59 2.64 12.65
C THR A 51 -8.83 2.89 11.82
N ARG A 52 -9.65 1.86 11.60
CA ARG A 52 -10.86 1.90 10.77
C ARG A 52 -10.57 2.41 9.36
N VAL A 53 -9.47 1.99 8.77
CA VAL A 53 -9.17 2.32 7.37
C VAL A 53 -10.32 1.86 6.48
N ARG A 54 -10.56 2.58 5.42
CA ARG A 54 -11.61 2.26 4.44
C ARG A 54 -11.09 2.28 3.02
N TRP A 55 -10.54 3.40 2.59
CA TRP A 55 -10.02 3.60 1.25
C TRP A 55 -9.17 4.88 1.17
N GLY A 56 -8.43 5.03 0.09
CA GLY A 56 -7.62 6.20 -0.23
C GLY A 56 -6.26 6.19 0.43
N LEU A 57 -5.24 6.57 -0.32
CA LEU A 57 -3.89 6.73 0.22
C LEU A 57 -3.91 7.81 1.31
N ASP A 58 -4.40 9.00 0.96
CA ASP A 58 -4.50 10.18 1.82
C ASP A 58 -5.68 11.07 1.35
N ASP A 59 -5.77 12.27 1.90
CA ASP A 59 -6.76 13.27 1.54
C ASP A 59 -6.51 13.88 0.15
N VAL A 60 -5.26 13.99 -0.28
CA VAL A 60 -4.89 14.48 -1.62
C VAL A 60 -5.34 13.49 -2.69
N HIS A 61 -5.11 12.19 -2.49
CA HIS A 61 -5.61 11.15 -3.37
C HIS A 61 -7.15 11.15 -3.46
N ARG A 62 -7.85 11.30 -2.32
CA ARG A 62 -9.32 11.37 -2.30
C ARG A 62 -9.85 12.58 -3.03
N SER A 63 -9.30 13.76 -2.77
CA SER A 63 -9.78 15.01 -3.35
C SER A 63 -9.33 15.20 -4.81
N GLY A 64 -8.09 14.91 -5.12
CA GLY A 64 -7.51 15.13 -6.46
C GLY A 64 -7.98 14.11 -7.48
N THR A 65 -7.96 12.82 -7.13
CA THR A 65 -8.32 11.74 -8.07
C THR A 65 -9.82 11.48 -8.10
N TRP A 66 -10.51 11.59 -6.96
CA TRP A 66 -11.90 11.18 -6.81
C TRP A 66 -12.86 12.34 -6.51
N GLY A 67 -12.35 13.57 -6.38
CA GLY A 67 -13.17 14.75 -6.08
C GLY A 67 -13.85 14.72 -4.71
N VAL A 68 -13.40 13.88 -3.79
CA VAL A 68 -13.99 13.72 -2.45
C VAL A 68 -13.20 14.55 -1.45
N ASN A 69 -13.76 15.71 -1.09
CA ASN A 69 -13.17 16.58 -0.07
C ASN A 69 -13.94 16.43 1.26
N MET A 70 -13.25 15.95 2.28
CA MET A 70 -13.81 15.75 3.63
C MET A 70 -13.31 16.79 4.63
N GLY A 71 -12.69 17.86 4.17
CA GLY A 71 -12.16 18.93 5.04
C GLY A 71 -11.15 18.41 6.06
N ALA A 72 -11.31 18.80 7.33
CA ALA A 72 -10.41 18.41 8.42
C ALA A 72 -10.36 16.88 8.67
N GLU A 73 -11.38 16.13 8.25
CA GLU A 73 -11.45 14.68 8.40
C GLU A 73 -10.88 13.93 7.17
N GLY A 74 -10.33 14.63 6.18
CA GLY A 74 -9.86 14.06 4.93
C GLY A 74 -8.84 12.95 5.10
N MET A 75 -7.95 13.08 6.09
CA MET A 75 -6.95 12.06 6.45
C MET A 75 -7.54 10.86 7.20
N ALA A 76 -8.69 11.02 7.85
CA ALA A 76 -9.28 9.93 8.62
C ALA A 76 -9.60 8.72 7.73
N HIS A 77 -9.33 7.52 8.26
CA HIS A 77 -9.62 6.26 7.57
C HIS A 77 -8.87 6.04 6.24
N THR A 78 -7.74 6.73 6.02
CA THR A 78 -6.81 6.53 4.90
C THR A 78 -5.65 5.59 5.28
N TRP A 79 -4.92 5.10 4.29
CA TRP A 79 -3.72 4.28 4.51
C TRP A 79 -2.59 5.06 5.19
N THR A 80 -2.37 6.31 4.79
CA THR A 80 -1.41 7.19 5.46
C THR A 80 -1.74 7.36 6.95
N ASN A 81 -3.04 7.44 7.29
CA ASN A 81 -3.46 7.51 8.69
C ASN A 81 -3.17 6.22 9.47
N VAL A 82 -3.35 5.03 8.84
CA VAL A 82 -2.96 3.75 9.47
C VAL A 82 -1.49 3.77 9.83
N ILE A 83 -0.63 4.04 8.84
CA ILE A 83 0.82 4.03 9.01
C ILE A 83 1.25 5.04 10.08
N ARG A 84 0.78 6.28 9.96
CA ARG A 84 1.12 7.35 10.91
C ARG A 84 0.74 7.02 12.33
N ARG A 85 -0.46 6.50 12.57
CA ARG A 85 -0.94 6.12 13.90
C ARG A 85 -0.20 4.93 14.47
N SER A 86 0.15 3.95 13.64
CA SER A 86 0.89 2.76 14.06
C SER A 86 2.34 3.10 14.39
N LEU A 87 3.03 3.89 13.57
CA LEU A 87 4.40 4.35 13.83
C LEU A 87 4.47 5.24 15.07
N LEU A 88 3.51 6.14 15.27
CA LEU A 88 3.44 6.94 16.50
C LEU A 88 3.26 6.04 17.73
N GLY A 89 2.41 5.02 17.66
CA GLY A 89 2.24 4.05 18.74
C GLY A 89 3.53 3.29 19.06
N ALA A 90 4.29 2.92 18.02
CA ALA A 90 5.57 2.22 18.18
C ALA A 90 6.69 3.09 18.82
N THR A 91 6.58 4.41 18.72
CA THR A 91 7.61 5.34 19.23
C THR A 91 7.30 5.91 20.60
N LEU A 92 6.05 5.81 21.05
CA LEU A 92 5.65 6.35 22.34
C LEU A 92 5.77 5.27 23.41
N PRO A 93 6.35 5.60 24.58
CA PRO A 93 6.34 4.67 25.71
C PRO A 93 4.90 4.40 26.15
N ASP A 94 4.66 3.19 26.62
CA ASP A 94 3.43 2.79 27.30
C ASP A 94 3.23 3.69 28.53
N THR A 95 2.44 4.73 28.36
CA THR A 95 2.07 5.61 29.46
C THR A 95 0.59 5.42 29.70
N ASP A 96 0.23 5.19 30.97
CA ASP A 96 -1.15 5.25 31.49
C ASP A 96 -1.84 6.62 31.27
N SER A 97 -1.24 7.46 30.45
CA SER A 97 -1.70 8.82 30.17
C SER A 97 -2.79 8.84 29.12
N PRO A 98 -3.84 9.64 29.32
CA PRO A 98 -4.93 9.76 28.39
C PRO A 98 -4.41 10.27 27.04
N ARG A 99 -4.73 9.56 25.99
CA ARG A 99 -4.60 9.85 24.57
C ARG A 99 -3.83 11.14 24.24
N VAL A 100 -2.52 11.05 24.17
CA VAL A 100 -1.70 12.19 23.72
C VAL A 100 -1.97 12.39 22.23
N GLU A 101 -2.63 13.49 21.92
CA GLU A 101 -2.88 13.89 20.53
C GLU A 101 -1.64 14.63 20.02
N LEU A 102 -0.85 13.99 19.17
CA LEU A 102 0.32 14.59 18.54
C LEU A 102 -0.04 15.13 17.16
N GLY A 103 -0.15 16.44 17.05
CA GLY A 103 -0.46 17.10 15.77
C GLY A 103 -1.78 16.63 15.16
N GLY A 104 -2.83 16.48 15.98
CA GLY A 104 -4.15 16.01 15.53
C GLY A 104 -4.23 14.50 15.26
N THR A 105 -3.22 13.73 15.67
CA THR A 105 -3.18 12.28 15.45
C THR A 105 -3.16 11.53 16.77
N VAL A 106 -4.13 10.63 16.96
CA VAL A 106 -4.19 9.71 18.11
C VAL A 106 -3.41 8.44 17.75
N PRO A 107 -2.32 8.09 18.47
CA PRO A 107 -1.56 6.87 18.23
C PRO A 107 -2.41 5.62 18.37
N VAL A 108 -1.99 4.53 17.74
CA VAL A 108 -2.46 3.19 18.12
C VAL A 108 -1.77 2.81 19.43
N VAL A 109 -2.54 2.36 20.39
CA VAL A 109 -2.00 1.88 21.68
C VAL A 109 -1.61 0.40 21.60
N ASP A 110 -0.79 -0.05 22.53
CA ASP A 110 -0.37 -1.45 22.66
C ASP A 110 0.34 -1.98 21.39
N VAL A 111 1.33 -1.23 20.91
CA VAL A 111 2.23 -1.70 19.84
C VAL A 111 3.36 -2.49 20.46
N GLU A 112 3.44 -3.77 20.16
CA GLU A 112 4.51 -4.62 20.66
C GLU A 112 5.81 -4.41 19.88
N PRO A 113 6.99 -4.48 20.53
CA PRO A 113 8.28 -4.33 19.84
C PRO A 113 8.47 -5.29 18.66
N GLY A 114 7.92 -6.50 18.74
CA GLY A 114 7.96 -7.49 17.66
C GLY A 114 7.16 -7.11 16.41
N GLU A 115 6.23 -6.17 16.52
CA GLU A 115 5.36 -5.73 15.42
C GLU A 115 5.95 -4.59 14.57
N ILE A 116 7.03 -3.97 15.07
CA ILE A 116 7.65 -2.81 14.39
C ILE A 116 8.10 -3.18 12.98
N GLY A 117 8.64 -4.39 12.79
CA GLY A 117 9.04 -4.89 11.48
C GLY A 117 7.88 -4.93 10.48
N ALA A 118 6.75 -5.50 10.89
CA ALA A 118 5.54 -5.57 10.07
C ALA A 118 4.98 -4.17 9.72
N ILE A 119 4.97 -3.24 10.69
CA ILE A 119 4.50 -1.86 10.47
C ILE A 119 5.42 -1.12 9.50
N THR A 120 6.74 -1.28 9.64
CA THR A 120 7.72 -0.65 8.77
C THR A 120 7.62 -1.19 7.35
N ALA A 121 7.46 -2.50 7.18
CA ALA A 121 7.26 -3.11 5.87
C ALA A 121 5.97 -2.61 5.21
N LEU A 122 4.85 -2.50 5.96
CA LEU A 122 3.62 -1.92 5.43
C LEU A 122 3.84 -0.47 4.97
N ALA A 123 4.57 0.32 5.75
CA ALA A 123 4.86 1.71 5.40
C ALA A 123 5.69 1.80 4.10
N GLU A 124 6.69 0.93 3.94
CA GLU A 124 7.52 0.86 2.74
C GLU A 124 6.72 0.43 1.51
N ILE A 125 5.93 -0.63 1.62
CA ILE A 125 5.05 -1.09 0.54
C ILE A 125 4.08 0.01 0.12
N MET A 126 3.43 0.66 1.08
CA MET A 126 2.47 1.73 0.78
C MET A 126 3.15 2.98 0.21
N HIS A 127 4.40 3.25 0.56
CA HIS A 127 5.19 4.31 -0.06
C HIS A 127 5.45 4.01 -1.55
N ILE A 128 5.92 2.78 -1.88
CA ILE A 128 6.14 2.34 -3.27
C ILE A 128 4.85 2.47 -4.09
N LEU A 129 3.72 2.00 -3.54
CA LEU A 129 2.42 2.08 -4.19
C LEU A 129 1.92 3.53 -4.36
N GLY A 130 2.20 4.39 -3.39
CA GLY A 130 1.85 5.81 -3.43
C GLY A 130 2.63 6.58 -4.49
N GLU A 131 3.95 6.35 -4.60
CA GLU A 131 4.77 6.89 -5.66
C GLU A 131 4.25 6.45 -7.05
N ALA A 132 3.96 5.17 -7.20
CA ALA A 132 3.40 4.63 -8.44
C ALA A 132 2.05 5.28 -8.79
N GLN A 133 1.15 5.45 -7.82
CA GLN A 133 -0.15 6.08 -8.01
C GLN A 133 -0.03 7.55 -8.44
N SER A 134 0.92 8.28 -7.89
CA SER A 134 1.16 9.69 -8.26
C SER A 134 1.48 9.85 -9.76
N GLU A 135 2.04 8.82 -10.37
CA GLU A 135 2.35 8.80 -11.80
C GLU A 135 1.15 8.39 -12.68
N VAL A 136 0.08 7.84 -12.12
CA VAL A 136 -1.05 7.28 -12.91
C VAL A 136 -1.95 8.36 -13.53
N GLY A 137 -1.96 9.56 -13.03
CA GLY A 137 -2.96 10.63 -13.24
C GLY A 137 -3.26 11.16 -14.65
N ALA A 138 -2.61 10.69 -15.74
CA ALA A 138 -2.91 11.12 -17.10
C ALA A 138 -2.94 9.93 -18.07
N LYS A 139 -3.67 10.07 -19.20
CA LYS A 139 -3.61 9.11 -20.30
C LYS A 139 -2.15 8.93 -20.72
N LYS A 140 -1.58 7.76 -20.45
CA LYS A 140 -0.20 7.43 -20.76
C LYS A 140 -0.12 6.40 -21.87
N PRO A 141 0.90 6.47 -22.75
CA PRO A 141 1.21 5.39 -23.67
C PRO A 141 1.44 4.08 -22.91
N VAL A 142 1.06 2.97 -23.51
CA VAL A 142 1.21 1.63 -22.90
C VAL A 142 2.65 1.36 -22.45
N ALA A 143 3.65 1.79 -23.23
CA ALA A 143 5.06 1.65 -22.87
C ALA A 143 5.42 2.32 -21.54
N ARG A 144 4.76 3.44 -21.20
CA ARG A 144 4.96 4.10 -19.90
C ARG A 144 4.29 3.33 -18.76
N TRP A 145 3.16 2.68 -19.02
CA TRP A 145 2.53 1.77 -18.08
C TRP A 145 3.41 0.54 -17.80
N CYS A 146 3.95 -0.09 -18.85
CA CYS A 146 4.87 -1.22 -18.70
C CYS A 146 6.08 -0.83 -17.83
N ALA A 147 6.75 0.28 -18.15
CA ALA A 147 7.90 0.76 -17.38
C ALA A 147 7.56 1.09 -15.91
N LEU A 148 6.37 1.62 -15.65
CA LEU A 148 5.89 1.85 -14.28
C LEU A 148 5.71 0.52 -13.53
N LEU A 149 5.02 -0.44 -14.15
CA LEU A 149 4.76 -1.74 -13.53
C LEU A 149 6.04 -2.54 -13.32
N GLU A 150 6.98 -2.52 -14.27
CA GLU A 150 8.31 -3.13 -14.13
C GLU A 150 9.02 -2.59 -12.88
N ARG A 151 9.12 -1.27 -12.75
CA ARG A 151 9.75 -0.63 -11.60
C ARG A 151 9.05 -0.97 -10.28
N VAL A 152 7.72 -0.95 -10.24
CA VAL A 152 6.96 -1.32 -9.04
C VAL A 152 7.23 -2.79 -8.67
N MET A 153 7.22 -3.68 -9.65
CA MET A 153 7.50 -5.10 -9.43
C MET A 153 8.93 -5.34 -8.91
N GLU A 154 9.93 -4.64 -9.46
CA GLU A 154 11.32 -4.73 -8.98
C GLU A 154 11.47 -4.36 -7.49
N HIS A 155 10.63 -3.46 -6.98
CA HIS A 155 10.66 -3.06 -5.57
C HIS A 155 9.83 -3.99 -4.69
N LEU A 156 8.70 -4.48 -5.20
CA LEU A 156 7.74 -5.28 -4.41
C LEU A 156 8.03 -6.78 -4.40
N VAL A 157 8.84 -7.30 -5.35
CA VAL A 157 9.07 -8.73 -5.50
C VAL A 157 10.56 -9.04 -5.33
N ALA A 158 10.87 -10.09 -4.60
CA ALA A 158 12.25 -10.62 -4.56
C ALA A 158 12.68 -11.06 -5.96
N ASP A 159 13.97 -10.93 -6.24
CA ASP A 159 14.61 -11.13 -7.55
C ASP A 159 14.38 -12.55 -8.12
N SER A 160 13.15 -12.86 -8.46
CA SER A 160 12.74 -14.06 -9.20
C SER A 160 12.68 -13.71 -10.70
N ARG A 161 13.87 -13.51 -11.28
CA ARG A 161 14.06 -13.09 -12.68
C ARG A 161 13.30 -13.92 -13.73
N GLY A 162 12.85 -15.14 -13.40
CA GLY A 162 12.12 -16.00 -14.33
C GLY A 162 10.61 -15.70 -14.42
N ASP A 163 9.97 -15.40 -13.31
CA ASP A 163 8.50 -15.30 -13.22
C ASP A 163 7.97 -13.91 -13.64
N THR A 164 8.80 -12.88 -13.40
CA THR A 164 8.48 -11.49 -13.77
C THR A 164 8.63 -11.28 -15.26
N ASP A 165 9.68 -11.85 -15.86
CA ASP A 165 9.93 -11.78 -17.32
C ASP A 165 8.82 -12.45 -18.12
N GLU A 166 8.27 -13.58 -17.66
CA GLU A 166 7.15 -14.27 -18.33
C GLU A 166 5.87 -13.45 -18.28
N ALA A 167 5.56 -12.82 -17.15
CA ALA A 167 4.38 -11.98 -16.99
C ALA A 167 4.47 -10.69 -17.81
N LEU A 168 5.63 -10.04 -17.85
CA LEU A 168 5.89 -8.85 -18.66
C LEU A 168 5.91 -9.18 -20.17
N PHE A 169 6.44 -10.34 -20.54
CA PHE A 169 6.39 -10.83 -21.90
C PHE A 169 4.95 -11.07 -22.36
N ALA A 170 4.07 -11.61 -21.49
CA ALA A 170 2.65 -11.78 -21.78
C ALA A 170 1.94 -10.44 -21.98
N VAL A 171 2.21 -9.44 -21.16
CA VAL A 171 1.65 -8.08 -21.30
C VAL A 171 2.15 -7.41 -22.58
N ASN A 172 3.44 -7.48 -22.90
CA ASN A 172 4.00 -6.95 -24.15
C ASN A 172 3.42 -7.63 -25.41
N ASN A 173 3.22 -8.95 -25.38
CA ASN A 173 2.60 -9.68 -26.47
C ASN A 173 1.12 -9.33 -26.66
N PHE A 174 0.37 -9.14 -25.57
CA PHE A 174 -1.02 -8.68 -25.64
C PHE A 174 -1.12 -7.30 -26.28
N VAL A 175 -0.26 -6.38 -25.87
CA VAL A 175 -0.20 -5.00 -26.38
C VAL A 175 0.21 -4.96 -27.85
N SER A 176 1.16 -5.81 -28.26
CA SER A 176 1.64 -5.87 -29.65
C SER A 176 0.61 -6.43 -30.62
N ARG A 177 -0.32 -7.26 -30.13
CA ARG A 177 -1.43 -7.84 -30.93
C ARG A 177 -2.67 -6.95 -31.01
N SER A 178 -2.73 -5.89 -30.21
CA SER A 178 -3.86 -4.93 -30.17
C SER A 178 -3.61 -3.68 -31.01
N ARG A 179 -2.56 -3.68 -31.83
CA ARG A 179 -2.27 -2.71 -32.88
C ARG A 179 -2.62 -3.29 -34.24
#